data_e446ab6e34e70451d050ce250b9a3db9
#
_entry.id   e446ab6e34e70451d050ce250b9a3db9
#
_cell.length_a   1.000
_cell.length_b   1.000
_cell.length_c   1.000
_cell.angle_alpha   90.00
_cell.angle_beta   90.00
_cell.angle_gamma   90.00
#
_symmetry.space_group_name_H-M   'P 1'
#
loop_
_entity.id
_entity.type
_entity.pdbx_description
1 polymer ?
#
loop_
_entity_poly.entity_id
_entity_poly.type
_entity_poly.pdbx_seq_one_letter_code
_entity_poly.pdbx_strand_id
1 'polypeptide(L)'
;MTKSKIFDVIIVGGGLAGLTSAIHLSKVNQNVLLIEKNSYPKHKVCGEYISNEVIPYLNFLGIDPIKEGAKKITKVQISTTEGNLITGELPLGGF
;
A
#
# COMPACT_ATOMS: atom_id res chain seq x y z
N MET A 1 -38.56 -2.98 7.71
CA MET A 1 -38.20 -3.75 6.50
C MET A 1 -36.74 -3.49 6.15
N THR A 2 -35.96 -4.52 6.03
CA THR A 2 -34.54 -4.42 5.70
C THR A 2 -34.39 -4.24 4.19
N LYS A 3 -33.68 -3.19 3.76
CA LYS A 3 -33.33 -3.03 2.35
C LYS A 3 -32.15 -3.91 2.01
N SER A 4 -32.26 -4.67 0.96
CA SER A 4 -31.11 -5.37 0.39
C SER A 4 -30.13 -4.34 -0.19
N LYS A 5 -28.83 -4.52 0.11
CA LYS A 5 -27.78 -3.74 -0.51
C LYS A 5 -27.24 -4.49 -1.70
N ILE A 6 -27.07 -3.77 -2.80
CA ILE A 6 -26.48 -4.31 -4.01
C ILE A 6 -25.12 -3.66 -4.19
N PHE A 7 -24.09 -4.48 -4.38
CA PHE A 7 -22.73 -4.01 -4.62
C PHE A 7 -22.36 -4.31 -6.08
N ASP A 8 -21.66 -3.37 -6.70
CA ASP A 8 -21.15 -3.56 -8.06
C ASP A 8 -19.96 -4.49 -8.06
N VAL A 9 -19.13 -4.43 -7.00
CA VAL A 9 -17.91 -5.22 -6.86
C VAL A 9 -17.78 -5.70 -5.43
N ILE A 10 -17.39 -6.95 -5.26
CA ILE A 10 -17.02 -7.53 -3.98
C ILE A 10 -15.54 -7.89 -4.04
N ILE A 11 -14.76 -7.33 -3.12
CA ILE A 11 -13.32 -7.58 -3.00
C ILE A 11 -13.07 -8.43 -1.76
N VAL A 12 -12.45 -9.57 -1.94
CA VAL A 12 -12.07 -10.45 -0.84
C VAL A 12 -10.58 -10.30 -0.61
N GLY A 13 -10.23 -9.79 0.55
CA GLY A 13 -8.85 -9.51 0.94
C GLY A 13 -8.57 -8.03 1.01
N GLY A 14 -8.23 -7.54 2.20
CA GLY A 14 -7.92 -6.13 2.49
C GLY A 14 -6.43 -5.87 2.63
N GLY A 15 -5.59 -6.49 1.81
CA GLY A 15 -4.20 -6.11 1.64
C GLY A 15 -4.07 -4.89 0.72
N LEU A 16 -2.84 -4.58 0.30
CA LEU A 16 -2.61 -3.39 -0.54
C LEU A 16 -3.41 -3.43 -1.85
N ALA A 17 -3.43 -4.58 -2.51
CA ALA A 17 -4.16 -4.73 -3.77
C ALA A 17 -5.67 -4.52 -3.58
N GLY A 18 -6.24 -5.15 -2.56
CA GLY A 18 -7.68 -5.03 -2.28
C GLY A 18 -8.07 -3.62 -1.88
N LEU A 19 -7.29 -3.00 -1.00
CA LEU A 19 -7.56 -1.64 -0.52
C LEU A 19 -7.43 -0.61 -1.65
N THR A 20 -6.37 -0.67 -2.45
CA THR A 20 -6.19 0.27 -3.57
C THR A 20 -7.28 0.08 -4.63
N SER A 21 -7.66 -1.16 -4.91
CA SER A 21 -8.77 -1.45 -5.82
C SER A 21 -10.09 -0.89 -5.31
N ALA A 22 -10.37 -1.05 -4.01
CA ALA A 22 -11.59 -0.52 -3.40
C ALA A 22 -11.66 1.01 -3.50
N ILE A 23 -10.56 1.69 -3.19
CA ILE A 23 -10.49 3.16 -3.28
C ILE A 23 -10.69 3.60 -4.73
N HIS A 24 -9.99 2.98 -5.66
CA HIS A 24 -10.07 3.33 -7.09
C HIS A 24 -11.50 3.17 -7.61
N LEU A 25 -12.10 2.01 -7.37
CA LEU A 25 -13.46 1.73 -7.83
C LEU A 25 -14.48 2.67 -7.20
N SER A 26 -14.30 3.01 -5.93
CA SER A 26 -15.15 3.98 -5.26
C SER A 26 -15.05 5.38 -5.90
N LYS A 27 -13.87 5.76 -6.37
CA LYS A 27 -13.67 7.04 -7.06
C LYS A 27 -14.40 7.11 -8.40
N VAL A 28 -14.65 5.97 -9.03
CA VAL A 28 -15.40 5.92 -10.30
C VAL A 28 -16.85 5.47 -10.06
N ASN A 29 -17.37 5.78 -8.89
CA ASN A 29 -18.78 5.60 -8.50
C ASN A 29 -19.28 4.16 -8.50
N GLN A 30 -18.40 3.20 -8.25
CA GLN A 30 -18.81 1.84 -8.02
C GLN A 30 -19.11 1.62 -6.54
N ASN A 31 -20.16 0.87 -6.24
CA ASN A 31 -20.46 0.43 -4.88
C ASN A 31 -19.62 -0.81 -4.58
N VAL A 32 -18.70 -0.68 -3.64
CA VAL A 32 -17.72 -1.73 -3.34
C VAL A 32 -17.95 -2.28 -1.94
N LEU A 33 -17.96 -3.61 -1.84
CA LEU A 33 -17.87 -4.32 -0.57
C LEU A 33 -16.48 -4.95 -0.48
N LEU A 34 -15.75 -4.59 0.57
CA LEU A 34 -14.45 -5.19 0.86
C LEU A 34 -14.57 -6.07 2.10
N ILE A 35 -14.11 -7.31 1.98
CA ILE A 35 -14.15 -8.30 3.05
C ILE A 35 -12.72 -8.65 3.45
N GLU A 36 -12.38 -8.45 4.73
CA GLU A 36 -11.08 -8.77 5.29
C GLU A 36 -11.28 -9.59 6.58
N LYS A 37 -10.63 -10.75 6.65
CA LYS A 37 -10.77 -11.66 7.80
C LYS A 37 -10.04 -11.21 9.06
N ASN A 38 -9.02 -10.35 8.92
CA ASN A 38 -8.19 -9.89 10.02
C ASN A 38 -8.53 -8.44 10.39
N SER A 39 -8.23 -8.08 11.63
CA SER A 39 -8.30 -6.68 12.07
C SER A 39 -7.03 -5.92 11.67
N TYR A 40 -7.15 -4.63 11.48
CA TYR A 40 -6.01 -3.74 11.23
C TYR A 40 -5.52 -3.11 12.55
N PRO A 41 -4.24 -2.83 12.70
CA PRO A 41 -3.13 -3.19 11.82
C PRO A 41 -2.82 -4.69 11.90
N LYS A 42 -2.26 -5.23 10.84
CA LYS A 42 -1.85 -6.63 10.80
C LYS A 42 -0.45 -6.75 10.20
N HIS A 43 0.29 -7.75 10.65
CA HIS A 43 1.60 -8.05 10.09
C HIS A 43 1.47 -8.77 8.76
N LYS A 44 2.33 -8.40 7.83
CA LYS A 44 2.48 -9.08 6.55
C LYS A 44 3.97 -9.30 6.31
N VAL A 45 4.35 -10.50 5.89
CA VAL A 45 5.73 -10.79 5.54
C VAL A 45 6.08 -10.02 4.27
N CYS A 46 6.86 -8.95 4.44
CA CYS A 46 7.17 -7.99 3.40
C CYS A 46 8.39 -7.17 3.83
N GLY A 47 9.17 -6.68 2.87
CA GLY A 47 10.30 -5.81 3.16
C GLY A 47 9.93 -4.41 3.63
N GLU A 48 8.66 -4.09 3.62
CA GLU A 48 8.14 -2.78 4.06
C GLU A 48 8.73 -1.59 3.31
N TYR A 49 9.20 -1.83 2.09
CA TYR A 49 9.71 -0.79 1.21
C TYR A 49 8.83 -0.67 -0.03
N ILE A 50 8.49 0.56 -0.37
CA ILE A 50 7.69 0.86 -1.56
C ILE A 50 8.44 1.89 -2.39
N SER A 51 8.66 1.60 -3.67
CA SER A 51 9.33 2.49 -4.59
C SER A 51 8.47 3.73 -4.89
N ASN A 52 9.13 4.87 -5.09
CA ASN A 52 8.46 6.12 -5.45
C ASN A 52 7.70 6.06 -6.79
N GLU A 53 7.90 5.03 -7.59
CA GLU A 53 7.14 4.81 -8.83
C GLU A 53 5.63 4.82 -8.61
N VAL A 54 5.17 4.45 -7.41
CA VAL A 54 3.74 4.39 -7.09
C VAL A 54 3.15 5.74 -6.68
N ILE A 55 3.98 6.75 -6.44
CA ILE A 55 3.52 8.05 -5.92
C ILE A 55 2.42 8.68 -6.80
N PRO A 56 2.55 8.74 -8.13
CA PRO A 56 1.48 9.31 -8.95
C PRO A 56 0.14 8.60 -8.77
N TYR A 57 0.17 7.27 -8.64
CA TYR A 57 -1.04 6.50 -8.40
C TYR A 57 -1.61 6.72 -7.00
N LEU A 58 -0.76 6.78 -5.98
CA LEU A 58 -1.20 7.08 -4.62
C LEU A 58 -1.82 8.49 -4.54
N ASN A 59 -1.24 9.46 -5.23
CA ASN A 59 -1.80 10.81 -5.30
C ASN A 59 -3.18 10.79 -5.96
N PHE A 60 -3.35 10.01 -7.02
CA PHE A 60 -4.66 9.80 -7.63
C PHE A 60 -5.67 9.22 -6.64
N LEU A 61 -5.24 8.30 -5.78
CA LEU A 61 -6.08 7.72 -4.74
C LEU A 61 -6.33 8.67 -3.56
N GLY A 62 -5.62 9.80 -3.49
CA GLY A 62 -5.72 10.74 -2.38
C GLY A 62 -4.87 10.36 -1.18
N ILE A 63 -3.84 9.55 -1.39
CA ILE A 63 -2.94 9.07 -0.32
C ILE A 63 -1.58 9.75 -0.44
N ASP A 64 -1.11 10.36 0.66
CA ASP A 64 0.23 10.89 0.80
C ASP A 64 0.97 10.06 1.86
N PRO A 65 1.87 9.14 1.47
CA PRO A 65 2.53 8.25 2.41
C PRO A 65 3.32 8.97 3.50
N ILE A 66 4.02 10.03 3.13
CA ILE A 66 4.85 10.79 4.08
C ILE A 66 3.97 11.44 5.15
N LYS A 67 2.84 11.98 4.73
CA LYS A 67 1.86 12.59 5.65
C LYS A 67 1.27 11.56 6.61
N GLU A 68 1.14 10.31 6.16
CA GLU A 68 0.66 9.20 6.97
C GLU A 68 1.76 8.57 7.84
N GLY A 69 2.97 9.11 7.84
CA GLY A 69 4.04 8.68 8.72
C GLY A 69 5.14 7.85 8.07
N ALA A 70 5.08 7.61 6.77
CA ALA A 70 6.15 6.89 6.08
C ALA A 70 7.44 7.69 6.07
N LYS A 71 8.56 7.01 6.08
CA LYS A 71 9.89 7.63 6.04
C LYS A 71 10.46 7.57 4.64
N LYS A 72 10.99 8.70 4.19
CA LYS A 72 11.68 8.76 2.90
C LYS A 72 12.97 7.95 2.95
N ILE A 73 13.17 7.08 1.96
CA ILE A 73 14.34 6.20 1.86
C ILE A 73 15.05 6.48 0.54
N THR A 74 16.34 6.84 0.63
CA THR A 74 17.15 7.19 -0.53
C THR A 74 18.39 6.33 -0.68
N LYS A 75 18.73 5.56 0.34
CA LYS A 75 19.95 4.76 0.38
C LYS A 75 19.66 3.33 0.82
N VAL A 76 20.48 2.41 0.36
CA VAL A 76 20.47 1.01 0.78
C VAL A 76 21.83 0.64 1.31
N GLN A 77 21.89 -0.17 2.35
CA GLN A 77 23.12 -0.77 2.85
C GLN A 77 23.01 -2.29 2.78
N ILE A 78 24.06 -2.90 2.28
CA ILE A 78 24.16 -4.35 2.21
C ILE A 78 25.39 -4.75 3.00
N SER A 79 25.22 -5.67 3.94
CA SER A 79 26.33 -6.21 4.74
C SER A 79 26.60 -7.64 4.40
N THR A 80 27.89 -8.02 4.49
CA THR A 80 28.29 -9.42 4.50
C THR A 80 28.11 -10.01 5.90
N THR A 81 28.18 -11.33 6.01
CA THR A 81 28.17 -12.00 7.31
C THR A 81 29.35 -11.62 8.19
N GLU A 82 30.42 -11.11 7.60
CA GLU A 82 31.62 -10.65 8.31
C GLU A 82 31.55 -9.21 8.77
N GLY A 83 30.46 -8.51 8.45
CA GLY A 83 30.23 -7.14 8.88
C GLY A 83 30.70 -6.06 7.92
N ASN A 84 31.17 -6.41 6.72
CA ASN A 84 31.52 -5.44 5.69
C ASN A 84 30.26 -4.81 5.12
N LEU A 85 30.24 -3.48 5.00
CA LEU A 85 29.08 -2.72 4.50
C LEU A 85 29.38 -2.10 3.15
N ILE A 86 28.41 -2.20 2.26
CA ILE A 86 28.35 -1.45 1.00
C ILE A 86 27.10 -0.58 1.06
N THR A 87 27.27 0.72 0.82
CA THR A 87 26.16 1.68 0.77
C THR A 87 25.95 2.12 -0.66
N GLY A 88 24.73 2.10 -1.13
CA GLY A 88 24.35 2.57 -2.46
C GLY A 88 23.20 3.55 -2.42
N GLU A 89 23.08 4.34 -3.47
CA GLU A 89 21.94 5.22 -3.67
C GLU A 89 20.81 4.45 -4.33
N LEU A 90 19.59 4.77 -3.98
CA LEU A 90 18.37 4.31 -4.66
C LEU A 90 17.96 5.39 -5.65
N PRO A 91 18.09 5.18 -6.97
CA PRO A 91 17.89 6.27 -7.96
C PRO A 91 16.52 6.92 -7.89
N LEU A 92 15.48 6.15 -7.66
CA LEU A 92 14.11 6.67 -7.51
C LEU A 92 13.76 6.97 -6.06
N GLY A 93 14.42 6.31 -5.13
CA GLY A 93 14.03 6.35 -3.75
C GLY A 93 12.72 5.63 -3.48
N GLY A 94 12.27 5.73 -2.23
CA GLY A 94 11.03 5.11 -1.77
C GLY A 94 10.67 5.53 -0.36
N PHE A 95 9.83 4.73 0.25
CA PHE A 95 9.37 4.95 1.62
C PHE A 95 8.97 3.65 2.30
#